data_f82493f8c4f95556bf728c2d9e794365
#
_entry.id   f82493f8c4f95556bf728c2d9e794365
#
_cell.length_a   1.000
_cell.length_b   1.000
_cell.length_c   1.000
_cell.angle_alpha   90.00
_cell.angle_beta   90.00
_cell.angle_gamma   90.00
#
_symmetry.space_group_name_H-M   'P 1'
#
loop_
_entity.id
_entity.type
_entity.pdbx_description
1 polymer ?
#
loop_
_entity_poly.entity_id
_entity_poly.type
_entity_poly.pdbx_seq_one_letter_code
_entity_poly.pdbx_strand_id
1 'polypeptide(L)'
;MCSSDLVASVPPQGGRKHPQQEFLQVDTTNILFICGGAFSGLEKIISQRGKGSGMGFGADVRDPEDRGVGEIFKELEPEDLLKFGLIPEFVGRLPVLATLTDLDEAALVTILTEPKNSLVKQYQRLFEIEDTKLTFTDHALKAIAKRAIERKTGARGLRSIMEDILLDTMFELPGMTSVTEVVVNEEAVGPGAKPLMIHADGAKAPAKASAS
;
A
#
# COMPACT_ATOMS: atom_id res chain seq x y z
N MET A 1 -16.82 -20.84 22.65
CA MET A 1 -16.17 -21.54 21.52
C MET A 1 -17.02 -22.71 21.14
N CYS A 2 -17.69 -22.72 19.98
CA CYS A 2 -18.36 -23.90 19.46
C CYS A 2 -17.29 -24.89 19.02
N SER A 3 -17.25 -26.05 19.68
CA SER A 3 -16.25 -27.09 19.49
C SER A 3 -16.53 -28.02 18.30
N SER A 4 -17.38 -27.58 17.37
CA SER A 4 -17.72 -28.38 16.21
C SER A 4 -16.81 -28.04 15.09
N ASP A 5 -15.99 -28.64 14.53
CA ASP A 5 -15.18 -28.45 13.31
C ASP A 5 -13.78 -27.86 13.50
N LEU A 6 -13.05 -28.39 14.48
CA LEU A 6 -11.61 -28.12 14.58
C LEU A 6 -10.81 -28.87 13.49
N VAL A 7 -11.40 -29.85 12.82
CA VAL A 7 -10.77 -30.63 11.75
C VAL A 7 -11.47 -30.36 10.44
N ALA A 8 -10.77 -29.72 9.51
CA ALA A 8 -11.26 -29.41 8.17
C ALA A 8 -10.79 -30.48 7.17
N SER A 9 -11.71 -30.96 6.32
CA SER A 9 -11.40 -31.89 5.23
C SER A 9 -11.11 -31.11 3.95
N VAL A 10 -9.88 -31.15 3.49
CA VAL A 10 -9.38 -30.38 2.35
C VAL A 10 -8.99 -31.31 1.20
N PRO A 11 -9.44 -31.05 -0.06
CA PRO A 11 -9.00 -31.83 -1.20
C PRO A 11 -7.50 -31.56 -1.46
N PRO A 12 -6.66 -32.59 -1.71
CA PRO A 12 -5.21 -32.45 -1.81
C PRO A 12 -4.74 -31.57 -2.99
N GLN A 13 -5.53 -31.47 -4.04
CA GLN A 13 -5.21 -30.66 -5.23
C GLN A 13 -6.00 -29.35 -5.32
N GLY A 14 -6.79 -29.01 -4.30
CA GLY A 14 -7.73 -27.88 -4.35
C GLY A 14 -8.92 -28.15 -5.29
N GLY A 15 -9.80 -27.15 -5.45
CA GLY A 15 -10.96 -27.23 -6.35
C GLY A 15 -12.20 -27.88 -5.72
N ARG A 16 -13.12 -28.38 -6.57
CA ARG A 16 -14.39 -28.96 -6.12
C ARG A 16 -14.19 -30.32 -5.47
N LYS A 17 -14.91 -30.57 -4.39
CA LYS A 17 -14.93 -31.88 -3.70
C LYS A 17 -15.55 -32.93 -4.63
N HIS A 18 -14.78 -33.99 -4.95
CA HIS A 18 -15.30 -35.18 -5.64
C HIS A 18 -15.56 -36.31 -4.64
N PRO A 19 -16.65 -37.09 -4.79
CA PRO A 19 -17.03 -38.11 -3.83
C PRO A 19 -16.03 -39.25 -3.66
N GLN A 20 -15.14 -39.45 -4.63
CA GLN A 20 -14.16 -40.56 -4.65
C GLN A 20 -12.74 -40.14 -4.24
N GLN A 21 -12.54 -38.90 -3.78
CA GLN A 21 -11.23 -38.35 -3.45
C GLN A 21 -10.96 -38.45 -1.94
N GLU A 22 -9.78 -38.94 -1.57
CA GLU A 22 -9.34 -38.88 -0.17
C GLU A 22 -9.08 -37.40 0.21
N PHE A 23 -9.63 -37.00 1.37
CA PHE A 23 -9.46 -35.67 1.92
C PHE A 23 -8.36 -35.63 2.95
N LEU A 24 -7.50 -34.63 2.90
CA LEU A 24 -6.57 -34.35 3.98
C LEU A 24 -7.35 -33.75 5.15
N GLN A 25 -7.13 -34.36 6.33
CA GLN A 25 -7.67 -33.85 7.59
C GLN A 25 -6.70 -32.81 8.16
N VAL A 26 -7.16 -31.57 8.30
CA VAL A 26 -6.35 -30.45 8.83
C VAL A 26 -6.94 -30.03 10.17
N ASP A 27 -6.18 -30.18 11.25
CA ASP A 27 -6.52 -29.62 12.54
C ASP A 27 -6.31 -28.11 12.55
N THR A 28 -7.40 -27.36 12.73
CA THR A 28 -7.40 -25.89 12.73
C THR A 28 -7.34 -25.27 14.12
N THR A 29 -7.16 -26.07 15.17
CA THR A 29 -7.19 -25.61 16.57
C THR A 29 -6.21 -24.46 16.84
N ASN A 30 -5.02 -24.53 16.26
CA ASN A 30 -3.94 -23.55 16.48
C ASN A 30 -3.70 -22.65 15.26
N ILE A 31 -4.68 -22.52 14.37
CA ILE A 31 -4.57 -21.63 13.19
C ILE A 31 -5.23 -20.29 13.51
N LEU A 32 -4.46 -19.21 13.37
CA LEU A 32 -4.97 -17.85 13.42
C LEU A 32 -5.55 -17.46 12.07
N PHE A 33 -6.82 -17.03 12.04
CA PHE A 33 -7.48 -16.52 10.85
C PHE A 33 -7.48 -14.99 10.88
N ILE A 34 -6.89 -14.38 9.85
CA ILE A 34 -6.93 -12.94 9.64
C ILE A 34 -7.67 -12.69 8.33
N CYS A 35 -8.85 -12.09 8.43
CA CYS A 35 -9.70 -11.78 7.29
C CYS A 35 -9.65 -10.27 7.04
N GLY A 36 -9.35 -9.86 5.82
CA GLY A 36 -9.28 -8.45 5.44
C GLY A 36 -10.09 -8.14 4.19
N GLY A 37 -10.59 -6.91 4.09
CA GLY A 37 -11.33 -6.42 2.94
C GLY A 37 -11.40 -4.90 2.93
N ALA A 38 -11.73 -4.31 1.78
CA ALA A 38 -11.89 -2.86 1.65
C ALA A 38 -13.22 -2.34 2.23
N PHE A 39 -14.24 -3.19 2.30
CA PHE A 39 -15.56 -2.90 2.85
C PHE A 39 -16.16 -1.57 2.33
N SER A 40 -16.01 -1.30 1.02
CA SER A 40 -16.49 -0.06 0.39
C SER A 40 -18.00 0.08 0.58
N GLY A 41 -18.44 1.24 1.10
CA GLY A 41 -19.84 1.51 1.44
C GLY A 41 -20.19 1.30 2.92
N LEU A 42 -19.32 0.64 3.70
CA LEU A 42 -19.53 0.46 5.14
C LEU A 42 -19.46 1.80 5.88
N GLU A 43 -18.65 2.75 5.41
CA GLU A 43 -18.57 4.13 5.93
C GLU A 43 -19.92 4.83 5.92
N LYS A 44 -20.76 4.56 4.92
CA LYS A 44 -22.11 5.14 4.83
C LYS A 44 -23.04 4.56 5.89
N ILE A 45 -22.94 3.27 6.17
CA ILE A 45 -23.74 2.57 7.18
C ILE A 45 -23.42 3.12 8.57
N ILE A 46 -22.13 3.26 8.89
CA ILE A 46 -21.66 3.81 10.17
C ILE A 46 -22.13 5.25 10.33
N SER A 47 -21.96 6.09 9.29
CA SER A 47 -22.39 7.49 9.31
C SER A 47 -23.90 7.65 9.46
N GLN A 48 -24.71 6.75 8.89
CA GLN A 48 -26.17 6.75 9.04
C GLN A 48 -26.58 6.41 10.48
N ARG A 49 -25.88 5.46 11.13
CA ARG A 49 -26.11 5.13 12.54
C ARG A 49 -25.83 6.34 13.45
N GLY A 50 -24.74 7.06 13.21
CA GLY A 50 -24.38 8.27 13.95
C GLY A 50 -25.42 9.40 13.81
N LYS A 51 -26.00 9.57 12.62
CA LYS A 51 -27.04 10.57 12.35
C LYS A 51 -28.37 10.23 13.02
N GLY A 52 -28.71 8.95 13.18
CA GLY A 52 -29.94 8.50 13.81
C GLY A 52 -29.99 8.71 15.34
N SER A 53 -28.83 8.85 15.98
CA SER A 53 -28.72 9.09 17.44
C SER A 53 -28.72 10.56 17.83
N GLY A 54 -28.69 11.50 16.90
CA GLY A 54 -28.46 12.93 17.15
C GLY A 54 -29.68 13.83 16.97
N MET A 55 -30.89 13.44 17.38
CA MET A 55 -32.02 14.37 17.57
C MET A 55 -31.90 15.09 18.91
N GLY A 56 -30.85 15.89 19.11
CA GLY A 56 -30.64 16.74 20.26
C GLY A 56 -29.92 18.03 19.88
N PHE A 57 -30.34 19.17 20.49
CA PHE A 57 -29.63 20.45 20.39
C PHE A 57 -28.20 20.29 20.90
N GLY A 58 -27.20 20.25 19.96
CA GLY A 58 -25.78 20.12 20.29
C GLY A 58 -25.01 19.10 19.45
N ALA A 59 -25.59 18.52 18.39
CA ALA A 59 -24.86 17.66 17.47
C ALA A 59 -23.79 18.49 16.72
N ASP A 60 -22.54 18.13 16.93
CA ASP A 60 -21.40 18.70 16.22
C ASP A 60 -21.53 18.31 14.73
N VAL A 61 -22.13 19.19 13.93
CA VAL A 61 -22.38 19.00 12.50
C VAL A 61 -21.06 19.26 11.76
N ARG A 62 -20.09 18.38 11.94
CA ARG A 62 -18.99 18.28 11.01
C ARG A 62 -19.47 17.45 9.82
N ASP A 63 -19.35 18.00 8.63
CA ASP A 63 -19.71 17.27 7.41
C ASP A 63 -19.00 15.92 7.36
N PRO A 64 -19.71 14.81 7.12
CA PRO A 64 -19.10 13.48 7.02
C PRO A 64 -18.06 13.36 5.89
N GLU A 65 -18.07 14.32 4.94
CA GLU A 65 -17.12 14.37 3.83
C GLU A 65 -15.72 14.87 4.25
N ASP A 66 -15.63 15.59 5.39
CA ASP A 66 -14.36 16.09 5.94
C ASP A 66 -13.66 15.09 6.89
N ARG A 67 -14.36 14.03 7.30
CA ARG A 67 -13.76 12.97 8.12
C ARG A 67 -13.08 11.94 7.22
N GLY A 68 -11.81 11.66 7.48
CA GLY A 68 -11.12 10.55 6.83
C GLY A 68 -11.85 9.22 7.07
N VAL A 69 -11.92 8.37 6.04
CA VAL A 69 -12.59 7.05 6.12
C VAL A 69 -12.07 6.22 7.31
N GLY A 70 -10.78 6.33 7.61
CA GLY A 70 -10.15 5.67 8.75
C GLY A 70 -10.69 6.14 10.12
N GLU A 71 -11.12 7.39 10.25
CA GLU A 71 -11.76 7.89 11.49
C GLU A 71 -13.16 7.34 11.65
N ILE A 72 -13.93 7.27 10.57
CA ILE A 72 -15.29 6.71 10.59
C ILE A 72 -15.24 5.23 11.01
N PHE A 73 -14.27 4.48 10.52
CA PHE A 73 -14.12 3.06 10.85
C PHE A 73 -13.75 2.80 12.32
N LYS A 74 -13.22 3.78 13.06
CA LYS A 74 -12.99 3.62 14.51
C LYS A 74 -14.30 3.44 15.30
N GLU A 75 -15.41 3.91 14.73
CA GLU A 75 -16.76 3.78 15.32
C GLU A 75 -17.48 2.49 14.88
N LEU A 76 -16.78 1.56 14.20
CA LEU A 76 -17.33 0.32 13.67
C LEU A 76 -17.85 -0.59 14.79
N GLU A 77 -19.08 -1.06 14.62
CA GLU A 77 -19.72 -2.05 15.49
C GLU A 77 -20.08 -3.32 14.71
N PRO A 78 -20.21 -4.49 15.38
CA PRO A 78 -20.60 -5.74 14.73
C PRO A 78 -21.94 -5.64 13.98
N GLU A 79 -22.87 -4.80 14.45
CA GLU A 79 -24.16 -4.57 13.79
C GLU A 79 -24.03 -3.91 12.42
N ASP A 80 -23.02 -3.06 12.23
CA ASP A 80 -22.77 -2.41 10.95
C ASP A 80 -22.34 -3.44 9.90
N LEU A 81 -21.58 -4.46 10.32
CA LEU A 81 -21.17 -5.57 9.46
C LEU A 81 -22.38 -6.43 9.03
N LEU A 82 -23.34 -6.63 9.94
CA LEU A 82 -24.59 -7.33 9.60
C LEU A 82 -25.42 -6.52 8.59
N LYS A 83 -25.53 -5.20 8.78
CA LYS A 83 -26.20 -4.31 7.82
C LYS A 83 -25.47 -4.24 6.47
N PHE A 84 -24.16 -4.38 6.49
CA PHE A 84 -23.34 -4.46 5.27
C PHE A 84 -23.59 -5.75 4.47
N GLY A 85 -24.14 -6.79 5.12
CA GLY A 85 -24.51 -8.07 4.50
C GLY A 85 -23.68 -9.26 4.91
N LEU A 86 -22.83 -9.13 5.95
CA LEU A 86 -22.17 -10.30 6.53
C LEU A 86 -23.16 -11.12 7.35
N ILE A 87 -23.04 -12.45 7.25
CA ILE A 87 -23.91 -13.37 8.01
C ILE A 87 -23.55 -13.35 9.50
N PRO A 88 -24.55 -13.43 10.39
CA PRO A 88 -24.35 -13.38 11.85
C PRO A 88 -23.37 -14.42 12.37
N GLU A 89 -23.40 -15.64 11.83
CA GLU A 89 -22.52 -16.74 12.22
C GLU A 89 -21.06 -16.44 11.93
N PHE A 90 -20.77 -15.72 10.85
CA PHE A 90 -19.42 -15.31 10.50
C PHE A 90 -18.93 -14.19 11.41
N VAL A 91 -19.76 -13.17 11.66
CA VAL A 91 -19.43 -12.07 12.57
C VAL A 91 -19.20 -12.58 13.99
N GLY A 92 -20.03 -13.52 14.46
CA GLY A 92 -19.89 -14.13 15.78
C GLY A 92 -18.63 -14.98 15.96
N ARG A 93 -18.03 -15.48 14.88
CA ARG A 93 -16.77 -16.26 14.91
C ARG A 93 -15.52 -15.40 14.81
N LEU A 94 -15.64 -14.15 14.37
CA LEU A 94 -14.55 -13.18 14.27
C LEU A 94 -14.74 -12.04 15.27
N PRO A 95 -14.49 -12.29 16.57
CA PRO A 95 -14.84 -11.34 17.64
C PRO A 95 -13.94 -10.11 17.68
N VAL A 96 -12.78 -10.14 17.02
CA VAL A 96 -11.83 -9.03 17.01
C VAL A 96 -11.97 -8.27 15.69
N LEU A 97 -12.40 -7.02 15.80
CA LEU A 97 -12.46 -6.08 14.70
C LEU A 97 -11.27 -5.14 14.79
N ALA A 98 -10.53 -5.01 13.72
CA ALA A 98 -9.41 -4.08 13.61
C ALA A 98 -9.62 -3.17 12.40
N THR A 99 -9.54 -1.88 12.63
CA THR A 99 -9.66 -0.85 11.59
C THR A 99 -8.30 -0.25 11.31
N LEU A 100 -8.05 0.09 10.04
CA LEU A 100 -6.83 0.73 9.61
C LEU A 100 -7.10 2.21 9.38
N THR A 101 -6.16 3.04 9.81
CA THR A 101 -6.15 4.47 9.54
C THR A 101 -5.38 4.78 8.26
N ASP A 102 -5.64 5.94 7.67
CA ASP A 102 -4.86 6.43 6.54
C ASP A 102 -3.39 6.60 6.94
N LEU A 103 -2.51 6.33 5.96
CA LEU A 103 -1.07 6.47 6.17
C LEU A 103 -0.67 7.93 6.06
N ASP A 104 0.08 8.41 7.05
CA ASP A 104 0.72 9.71 7.01
C ASP A 104 2.04 9.70 6.20
N GLU A 105 2.63 10.87 6.00
CA GLU A 105 3.88 11.04 5.26
C GLU A 105 5.01 10.21 5.89
N ALA A 106 5.12 10.20 7.21
CA ALA A 106 6.18 9.50 7.92
C ALA A 106 6.07 7.98 7.75
N ALA A 107 4.84 7.44 7.84
CA ALA A 107 4.60 6.02 7.61
C ALA A 107 4.93 5.61 6.16
N LEU A 108 4.61 6.45 5.16
CA LEU A 108 4.94 6.18 3.76
C LEU A 108 6.45 6.19 3.52
N VAL A 109 7.20 7.12 4.14
CA VAL A 109 8.68 7.13 4.08
C VAL A 109 9.25 5.87 4.73
N THR A 110 8.72 5.46 5.88
CA THR A 110 9.10 4.21 6.54
C THR A 110 8.88 2.99 5.62
N ILE A 111 7.72 2.92 4.94
CA ILE A 111 7.40 1.85 3.97
C ILE A 111 8.38 1.85 2.79
N LEU A 112 8.84 3.02 2.34
CA LEU A 112 9.81 3.14 1.25
C LEU A 112 11.19 2.61 1.61
N THR A 113 11.61 2.75 2.88
CA THR A 113 13.02 2.59 3.29
C THR A 113 13.29 1.41 4.22
N GLU A 114 12.45 1.17 5.24
CA GLU A 114 12.76 0.23 6.31
C GLU A 114 12.57 -1.25 5.97
N PRO A 115 11.50 -1.69 5.30
CA PRO A 115 11.27 -3.11 5.04
C PRO A 115 12.49 -3.78 4.41
N LYS A 116 12.69 -5.07 4.73
CA LYS A 116 13.82 -5.85 4.18
C LYS A 116 13.88 -5.80 2.66
N ASN A 117 12.72 -5.76 2.00
CA ASN A 117 12.58 -5.64 0.55
C ASN A 117 11.80 -4.36 0.20
N SER A 118 12.25 -3.21 0.74
CA SER A 118 11.63 -1.91 0.44
C SER A 118 11.86 -1.50 -1.01
N LEU A 119 11.00 -0.60 -1.54
CA LEU A 119 11.11 -0.14 -2.92
C LEU A 119 12.46 0.52 -3.20
N VAL A 120 12.95 1.35 -2.30
CA VAL A 120 14.27 1.99 -2.41
C VAL A 120 15.36 0.94 -2.60
N LYS A 121 15.39 -0.10 -1.77
CA LYS A 121 16.39 -1.17 -1.86
C LYS A 121 16.27 -2.00 -3.14
N GLN A 122 15.04 -2.21 -3.65
CA GLN A 122 14.83 -2.89 -4.92
C GLN A 122 15.45 -2.11 -6.07
N TYR A 123 15.19 -0.79 -6.16
CA TYR A 123 15.77 0.03 -7.20
C TYR A 123 17.29 0.21 -7.04
N GLN A 124 17.77 0.38 -5.82
CA GLN A 124 19.21 0.39 -5.56
C GLN A 124 19.89 -0.87 -6.12
N ARG A 125 19.29 -2.04 -5.87
CA ARG A 125 19.81 -3.30 -6.41
C ARG A 125 19.79 -3.37 -7.94
N LEU A 126 18.78 -2.80 -8.60
CA LEU A 126 18.73 -2.73 -10.06
C LEU A 126 19.86 -1.86 -10.63
N PHE A 127 20.12 -0.71 -10.01
CA PHE A 127 21.20 0.19 -10.43
C PHE A 127 22.60 -0.41 -10.14
N GLU A 128 22.75 -1.16 -9.05
CA GLU A 128 23.99 -1.89 -8.75
C GLU A 128 24.37 -2.91 -9.83
N ILE A 129 23.39 -3.51 -10.54
CA ILE A 129 23.64 -4.43 -11.64
C ILE A 129 24.33 -3.73 -12.81
N GLU A 130 24.08 -2.44 -12.98
CA GLU A 130 24.71 -1.57 -13.97
C GLU A 130 25.94 -0.80 -13.40
N ASP A 131 26.52 -1.30 -12.30
CA ASP A 131 27.68 -0.70 -11.61
C ASP A 131 27.47 0.77 -11.21
N THR A 132 26.22 1.19 -11.01
CA THR A 132 25.84 2.56 -10.68
C THR A 132 25.18 2.60 -9.29
N LYS A 133 25.57 3.57 -8.46
CA LYS A 133 24.96 3.79 -7.15
C LYS A 133 23.70 4.64 -7.29
N LEU A 134 22.60 4.22 -6.66
CA LEU A 134 21.36 5.02 -6.57
C LEU A 134 21.18 5.56 -5.16
N THR A 135 21.05 6.88 -5.04
CA THR A 135 20.87 7.59 -3.77
C THR A 135 19.61 8.43 -3.79
N PHE A 136 18.79 8.31 -2.75
CA PHE A 136 17.62 9.17 -2.52
C PHE A 136 17.92 10.14 -1.39
N THR A 137 17.63 11.42 -1.59
CA THR A 137 17.69 12.39 -0.49
C THR A 137 16.44 12.26 0.39
N ASP A 138 16.54 12.64 1.66
CA ASP A 138 15.38 12.63 2.59
C ASP A 138 14.23 13.51 2.07
N HIS A 139 14.55 14.63 1.43
CA HIS A 139 13.57 15.52 0.81
C HIS A 139 12.85 14.85 -0.36
N ALA A 140 13.56 14.07 -1.19
CA ALA A 140 12.95 13.30 -2.27
C ALA A 140 11.98 12.23 -1.75
N LEU A 141 12.35 11.51 -0.69
CA LEU A 141 11.49 10.50 -0.07
C LEU A 141 10.20 11.12 0.47
N LYS A 142 10.30 12.29 1.12
CA LYS A 142 9.14 13.05 1.60
C LYS A 142 8.28 13.55 0.44
N ALA A 143 8.89 14.07 -0.63
CA ALA A 143 8.16 14.51 -1.82
C ALA A 143 7.41 13.36 -2.51
N ILE A 144 8.02 12.16 -2.60
CA ILE A 144 7.36 10.94 -3.10
C ILE A 144 6.15 10.57 -2.24
N ALA A 145 6.31 10.57 -0.91
CA ALA A 145 5.24 10.28 0.04
C ALA A 145 4.08 11.28 -0.09
N LYS A 146 4.39 12.58 -0.14
CA LYS A 146 3.42 13.66 -0.34
C LYS A 146 2.63 13.49 -1.65
N ARG A 147 3.32 13.21 -2.74
CA ARG A 147 2.68 12.95 -4.05
C ARG A 147 1.74 11.75 -4.03
N ALA A 148 2.08 10.69 -3.25
CA ALA A 148 1.20 9.54 -3.07
C ALA A 148 -0.08 9.89 -2.29
N ILE A 149 0.03 10.76 -1.29
CA ILE A 149 -1.12 11.28 -0.52
C ILE A 149 -2.01 12.15 -1.42
N GLU A 150 -1.43 13.07 -2.17
CA GLU A 150 -2.15 13.95 -3.11
C GLU A 150 -2.91 13.17 -4.18
N ARG A 151 -2.32 12.10 -4.70
CA ARG A 151 -2.98 11.16 -5.65
C ARG A 151 -4.02 10.25 -4.97
N LYS A 152 -4.17 10.29 -3.65
CA LYS A 152 -5.06 9.41 -2.86
C LYS A 152 -4.80 7.91 -3.11
N THR A 153 -3.58 7.55 -3.47
CA THR A 153 -3.20 6.17 -3.79
C THR A 153 -2.53 5.45 -2.62
N GLY A 154 -2.09 6.19 -1.59
CA GLY A 154 -1.38 5.65 -0.44
C GLY A 154 -0.14 4.83 -0.85
N ALA A 155 0.18 3.79 -0.08
CA ALA A 155 1.36 2.96 -0.33
C ALA A 155 1.36 2.26 -1.70
N ARG A 156 0.19 1.96 -2.29
CA ARG A 156 0.10 1.32 -3.62
C ARG A 156 0.61 2.21 -4.74
N GLY A 157 0.50 3.53 -4.59
CA GLY A 157 0.97 4.50 -5.57
C GLY A 157 2.47 4.75 -5.55
N LEU A 158 3.17 4.37 -4.47
CA LEU A 158 4.60 4.63 -4.33
C LEU A 158 5.43 4.00 -5.46
N ARG A 159 5.11 2.77 -5.85
CA ARG A 159 5.80 2.07 -6.94
C ARG A 159 5.66 2.83 -8.26
N SER A 160 4.45 3.20 -8.64
CA SER A 160 4.19 3.94 -9.89
C SER A 160 4.89 5.29 -9.90
N ILE A 161 4.92 6.00 -8.76
CA ILE A 161 5.62 7.28 -8.66
C ILE A 161 7.14 7.09 -8.83
N MET A 162 7.72 6.05 -8.24
CA MET A 162 9.14 5.76 -8.41
C MET A 162 9.47 5.31 -9.83
N GLU A 163 8.60 4.53 -10.47
CA GLU A 163 8.72 4.16 -11.88
C GLU A 163 8.70 5.40 -12.77
N ASP A 164 7.75 6.33 -12.56
CA ASP A 164 7.66 7.60 -13.30
C ASP A 164 8.99 8.41 -13.22
N ILE A 165 9.66 8.39 -12.04
CA ILE A 165 10.91 9.14 -11.82
C ILE A 165 12.12 8.46 -12.45
N LEU A 166 12.19 7.13 -12.38
CA LEU A 166 13.41 6.38 -12.68
C LEU A 166 13.41 5.74 -14.07
N LEU A 167 12.24 5.60 -14.73
CA LEU A 167 12.10 4.84 -15.98
C LEU A 167 13.04 5.31 -17.07
N ASP A 168 13.07 6.61 -17.36
CA ASP A 168 13.94 7.16 -18.39
C ASP A 168 15.42 6.92 -18.08
N THR A 169 15.79 7.16 -16.80
CA THR A 169 17.16 6.96 -16.33
C THR A 169 17.58 5.50 -16.42
N MET A 170 16.73 4.57 -16.04
CA MET A 170 16.99 3.13 -16.15
C MET A 170 17.15 2.67 -17.61
N PHE A 171 16.41 3.29 -18.52
CA PHE A 171 16.51 2.98 -19.95
C PHE A 171 17.80 3.53 -20.57
N GLU A 172 18.23 4.74 -20.17
CA GLU A 172 19.43 5.39 -20.71
C GLU A 172 20.73 4.83 -20.09
N LEU A 173 20.69 4.34 -18.85
CA LEU A 173 21.86 3.95 -18.04
C LEU A 173 22.77 2.89 -18.71
N PRO A 174 22.28 1.79 -19.31
CA PRO A 174 23.12 0.80 -19.95
C PRO A 174 23.96 1.31 -21.11
N GLY A 175 23.56 2.46 -21.70
CA GLY A 175 24.30 3.14 -22.76
C GLY A 175 25.36 4.14 -22.25
N MET A 176 25.43 4.37 -20.93
CA MET A 176 26.27 5.39 -20.31
C MET A 176 27.39 4.76 -19.49
N THR A 177 28.60 4.65 -20.04
CA THR A 177 29.75 4.01 -19.35
C THR A 177 30.43 4.89 -18.30
N SER A 178 30.01 6.15 -18.14
CA SER A 178 30.69 7.13 -17.26
C SER A 178 29.89 7.51 -16.01
N VAL A 179 28.67 7.02 -15.84
CA VAL A 179 27.81 7.34 -14.68
C VAL A 179 28.19 6.47 -13.50
N THR A 180 28.60 7.09 -12.40
CA THR A 180 28.97 6.39 -11.16
C THR A 180 27.86 6.44 -10.11
N GLU A 181 27.08 7.52 -10.08
CA GLU A 181 26.01 7.69 -9.12
C GLU A 181 24.82 8.43 -9.74
N VAL A 182 23.63 8.01 -9.38
CA VAL A 182 22.35 8.70 -9.69
C VAL A 182 21.73 9.17 -8.40
N VAL A 183 21.46 10.48 -8.28
CA VAL A 183 20.88 11.08 -7.08
C VAL A 183 19.48 11.59 -7.40
N VAL A 184 18.50 11.06 -6.68
CA VAL A 184 17.12 11.54 -6.70
C VAL A 184 16.95 12.58 -5.61
N ASN A 185 16.81 13.84 -6.02
CA ASN A 185 16.52 14.98 -5.15
C ASN A 185 15.01 15.33 -5.22
N GLU A 186 14.57 16.30 -4.43
CA GLU A 186 13.18 16.76 -4.40
C GLU A 186 12.69 17.24 -5.78
N GLU A 187 13.54 17.95 -6.53
CA GLU A 187 13.22 18.49 -7.85
C GLU A 187 12.92 17.37 -8.86
N ALA A 188 13.65 16.24 -8.77
CA ALA A 188 13.44 15.08 -9.63
C ALA A 188 12.07 14.40 -9.45
N VAL A 189 11.38 14.65 -8.35
CA VAL A 189 10.02 14.13 -8.11
C VAL A 189 8.96 14.91 -8.88
N GLY A 190 9.30 16.12 -9.38
CA GLY A 190 8.40 16.95 -10.18
C GLY A 190 8.06 16.33 -11.55
N PRO A 191 6.96 16.75 -12.19
CA PRO A 191 6.60 16.27 -13.52
C PRO A 191 7.64 16.68 -14.57
N GLY A 192 8.19 15.68 -15.29
CA GLY A 192 9.19 15.91 -16.35
C GLY A 192 10.61 16.22 -15.88
N ALA A 193 10.87 16.20 -14.58
CA ALA A 193 12.22 16.35 -14.04
C ALA A 193 12.95 15.00 -14.08
N LYS A 194 14.28 15.03 -14.15
CA LYS A 194 15.14 13.84 -14.17
C LYS A 194 16.07 13.83 -12.95
N PRO A 195 16.44 12.65 -12.45
CA PRO A 195 17.47 12.50 -11.42
C PRO A 195 18.80 13.09 -11.87
N LEU A 196 19.62 13.52 -10.92
CA LEU A 196 20.98 14.01 -11.17
C LEU A 196 21.91 12.84 -11.42
N MET A 197 22.65 12.87 -12.52
CA MET A 197 23.65 11.87 -12.85
C MET A 197 25.05 12.43 -12.55
N ILE A 198 25.82 11.69 -11.76
CA ILE A 198 27.21 12.02 -11.43
C ILE A 198 28.10 11.13 -12.27
N HIS A 199 28.97 11.76 -13.05
CA HIS A 199 29.94 11.08 -13.91
C HIS A 199 31.30 10.98 -13.23
N ALA A 200 32.06 9.93 -13.54
CA ALA A 200 33.44 9.80 -13.10
C ALA A 200 34.27 10.99 -13.60
N ASP A 201 35.18 11.49 -12.76
CA ASP A 201 36.04 12.63 -13.10
C ASP A 201 36.77 12.39 -14.42
N GLY A 202 36.49 13.23 -15.43
CA GLY A 202 37.13 13.18 -16.74
C GLY A 202 36.20 12.89 -17.92
N ALA A 203 34.95 12.45 -17.71
CA ALA A 203 34.00 12.23 -18.79
C ALA A 203 33.13 13.48 -19.03
N LYS A 204 33.33 14.13 -20.20
CA LYS A 204 32.46 15.20 -20.68
C LYS A 204 31.03 14.68 -20.87
N ALA A 205 30.03 15.36 -20.31
CA ALA A 205 28.63 15.09 -20.58
C ALA A 205 28.38 15.02 -22.10
N PRO A 206 27.61 14.04 -22.60
CA PRO A 206 27.29 13.98 -24.03
C PRO A 206 26.52 15.25 -24.43
N ALA A 207 27.01 15.94 -25.46
CA ALA A 207 26.37 17.11 -26.04
C ALA A 207 24.96 16.71 -26.51
N LYS A 208 23.94 17.48 -26.10
CA LYS A 208 22.57 17.33 -26.62
C LYS A 208 22.61 17.34 -28.14
N ALA A 209 22.24 16.22 -28.78
CA ALA A 209 21.98 16.18 -30.20
C ALA A 209 20.76 17.09 -30.45
N SER A 210 20.99 18.23 -31.06
CA SER A 210 19.95 19.11 -31.61
C SER A 210 19.29 18.35 -32.75
N ALA A 211 18.08 17.86 -32.54
CA ALA A 211 17.24 17.40 -33.64
C ALA A 211 16.87 18.61 -34.51
N SER A 212 17.32 18.56 -35.74
CA SER A 212 16.81 19.38 -36.86
C SER A 212 15.58 18.72 -37.43
#